data_b6af18a9cad8953f11451e7bd98d1c62
#
_entry.id   b6af18a9cad8953f11451e7bd98d1c62
#
_cell.length_a   1.000
_cell.length_b   1.000
_cell.length_c   1.000
_cell.angle_alpha   90.00
_cell.angle_beta   90.00
_cell.angle_gamma   90.00
#
_symmetry.space_group_name_H-M   'P 1'
#
loop_
_entity.id
_entity.type
_entity.pdbx_description
1 polymer ?
#
loop_
_entity_poly.entity_id
_entity_poly.type
_entity_poly.pdbx_seq_one_letter_code
_entity_poly.pdbx_strand_id
1 'polypeptide(L)'
;MPADRPAFWLGNPHADSWPIYHHYFHTENEEELRLKIKDDMRWICPQFFPGFYRDPLGRAPFSRPRSPKQKDALLAPLADCESIDEVEAFDWPDPAYLHFDDTIAALRNTGNFYRLSGMWTSFYHDVMFLFGMENYLIKMYTDPDVVEAVTRHVCEFYFAANRLFFERAGDLMDGFFFGNDFGTQQDLIIGPEQFDRFIMPWFRKFTEQGHHHGYQVILHSCGAVHKVIDRLIDAGVDCLHPIQAKAHNMDAAILARDFGGRIAFMGGIDTQDLLINATPEAVKEDVRRVKKILGPHLIVSPSHEALLPNIPPQNVEAMIEAAFENEISENNQ
;
A
#
# COMPACT_ATOMS: atom_id res chain seq x y z
N MET A 1 -18.43 1.25 10.39
CA MET A 1 -17.45 1.15 11.48
C MET A 1 -18.02 1.78 12.74
N PRO A 2 -17.70 1.32 13.97
CA PRO A 2 -18.18 1.98 15.18
C PRO A 2 -17.68 3.42 15.21
N ALA A 3 -18.58 4.38 15.47
CA ALA A 3 -18.26 5.82 15.49
C ALA A 3 -17.44 6.28 16.70
N ASP A 4 -17.18 5.36 17.63
CA ASP A 4 -16.71 5.71 18.97
C ASP A 4 -15.19 5.59 19.14
N ARG A 5 -14.48 5.09 18.12
CA ARG A 5 -13.01 4.94 18.13
C ARG A 5 -12.43 4.97 16.72
N PRO A 6 -11.13 5.30 16.57
CA PRO A 6 -10.42 5.06 15.32
C PRO A 6 -10.46 3.58 14.92
N ALA A 7 -10.46 3.31 13.62
CA ALA A 7 -10.28 1.95 13.13
C ALA A 7 -8.85 1.46 13.41
N PHE A 8 -8.67 0.15 13.49
CA PHE A 8 -7.39 -0.50 13.71
C PHE A 8 -7.08 -1.50 12.61
N TRP A 9 -5.85 -1.50 12.12
CA TRP A 9 -5.31 -2.50 11.21
C TRP A 9 -3.93 -2.96 11.67
N LEU A 10 -3.76 -4.27 11.87
CA LEU A 10 -2.46 -4.86 12.24
C LEU A 10 -1.41 -4.76 11.12
N GLY A 11 -1.83 -4.50 9.91
CA GLY A 11 -0.99 -4.62 8.74
C GLY A 11 -0.96 -6.04 8.17
N ASN A 12 0.14 -6.37 7.50
CA ASN A 12 0.43 -7.69 6.94
C ASN A 12 1.80 -8.16 7.46
N PRO A 13 1.87 -8.68 8.71
CA PRO A 13 3.10 -9.11 9.34
C PRO A 13 3.95 -10.04 8.46
N HIS A 14 5.27 -9.95 8.59
CA HIS A 14 6.19 -10.84 7.89
C HIS A 14 5.90 -12.30 8.22
N ALA A 15 6.15 -13.20 7.27
CA ALA A 15 5.86 -14.63 7.44
C ALA A 15 6.46 -15.22 8.73
N ASP A 16 7.67 -14.80 9.10
CA ASP A 16 8.35 -15.26 10.32
C ASP A 16 7.78 -14.64 11.63
N SER A 17 6.96 -13.59 11.54
CA SER A 17 6.33 -12.95 12.70
C SER A 17 5.05 -13.68 13.13
N TRP A 18 4.34 -14.32 12.21
CA TRP A 18 3.09 -15.02 12.52
C TRP A 18 3.24 -16.11 13.58
N PRO A 19 4.25 -17.02 13.54
CA PRO A 19 4.44 -18.01 14.60
C PRO A 19 4.67 -17.39 15.97
N ILE A 20 5.38 -16.26 16.05
CA ILE A 20 5.65 -15.52 17.29
C ILE A 20 4.33 -14.99 17.86
N TYR A 21 3.51 -14.36 17.02
CA TYR A 21 2.23 -13.80 17.45
C TYR A 21 1.22 -14.89 17.78
N HIS A 22 1.14 -15.97 17.00
CA HIS A 22 0.27 -17.12 17.33
C HIS A 22 0.62 -17.73 18.70
N HIS A 23 1.91 -17.90 18.98
CA HIS A 23 2.35 -18.40 20.30
C HIS A 23 1.94 -17.43 21.43
N TYR A 24 2.23 -16.15 21.27
CA TYR A 24 1.96 -15.14 22.31
C TYR A 24 0.46 -14.92 22.54
N PHE A 25 -0.30 -14.77 21.49
CA PHE A 25 -1.73 -14.52 21.55
C PHE A 25 -2.58 -15.80 21.68
N HIS A 26 -1.97 -16.99 21.74
CA HIS A 26 -2.67 -18.27 21.80
C HIS A 26 -3.74 -18.44 20.70
N THR A 27 -3.30 -18.36 19.47
CA THR A 27 -4.13 -18.53 18.25
C THR A 27 -3.46 -19.51 17.30
N GLU A 28 -4.24 -20.16 16.42
CA GLU A 28 -3.72 -21.18 15.50
C GLU A 28 -3.50 -20.65 14.07
N ASN A 29 -4.18 -19.57 13.70
CA ASN A 29 -4.13 -19.00 12.35
C ASN A 29 -4.35 -17.49 12.36
N GLU A 30 -4.09 -16.88 11.21
CA GLU A 30 -4.15 -15.43 11.02
C GLU A 30 -5.54 -14.86 11.35
N GLU A 31 -6.62 -15.49 10.85
CA GLU A 31 -7.96 -14.97 11.07
C GLU A 31 -8.35 -15.00 12.55
N GLU A 32 -7.98 -16.06 13.25
CA GLU A 32 -8.21 -16.18 14.70
C GLU A 32 -7.50 -15.08 15.48
N LEU A 33 -6.25 -14.76 15.08
CA LEU A 33 -5.52 -13.63 15.67
C LEU A 33 -6.22 -12.32 15.37
N ARG A 34 -6.55 -12.03 14.11
CA ARG A 34 -7.23 -10.80 13.72
C ARG A 34 -8.57 -10.61 14.46
N LEU A 35 -9.35 -11.67 14.62
CA LEU A 35 -10.57 -11.64 15.41
C LEU A 35 -10.31 -11.34 16.88
N LYS A 36 -9.32 -11.99 17.47
CA LYS A 36 -8.93 -11.80 18.87
C LYS A 36 -8.51 -10.38 19.19
N ILE A 37 -7.73 -9.77 18.30
CA ILE A 37 -7.24 -8.40 18.44
C ILE A 37 -8.23 -7.35 17.90
N LYS A 38 -9.41 -7.77 17.42
CA LYS A 38 -10.46 -6.92 16.85
C LYS A 38 -9.97 -6.06 15.67
N ASP A 39 -9.14 -6.64 14.81
CA ASP A 39 -8.67 -5.99 13.58
C ASP A 39 -9.86 -5.71 12.64
N ASP A 40 -10.07 -4.44 12.30
CA ASP A 40 -11.24 -3.99 11.54
C ASP A 40 -11.13 -4.25 10.04
N MET A 41 -9.95 -4.60 9.53
CA MET A 41 -9.67 -4.64 8.10
C MET A 41 -9.16 -6.00 7.64
N ARG A 42 -9.45 -6.34 6.38
CA ARG A 42 -8.89 -7.51 5.68
C ARG A 42 -8.37 -7.08 4.33
N TRP A 43 -7.10 -7.37 4.06
CA TRP A 43 -6.49 -7.10 2.77
C TRP A 43 -6.44 -8.38 1.94
N ILE A 44 -7.19 -8.39 0.84
CA ILE A 44 -7.36 -9.52 -0.07
C ILE A 44 -6.99 -9.08 -1.48
N CYS A 45 -5.73 -9.28 -1.86
CA CYS A 45 -5.20 -8.84 -3.14
C CYS A 45 -5.15 -10.02 -4.13
N PRO A 46 -5.55 -9.84 -5.40
CA PRO A 46 -5.47 -10.90 -6.41
C PRO A 46 -4.10 -11.54 -6.53
N GLN A 47 -3.03 -10.76 -6.42
CA GLN A 47 -1.66 -11.26 -6.53
C GLN A 47 -1.23 -12.21 -5.39
N PHE A 48 -2.01 -12.31 -4.30
CA PHE A 48 -1.75 -13.28 -3.23
C PHE A 48 -2.16 -14.70 -3.59
N PHE A 49 -3.01 -14.87 -4.61
CA PHE A 49 -3.53 -16.17 -5.00
C PHE A 49 -2.69 -16.79 -6.12
N PRO A 50 -2.18 -18.02 -5.93
CA PRO A 50 -1.48 -18.73 -7.00
C PRO A 50 -2.37 -18.86 -8.24
N GLY A 51 -1.83 -18.55 -9.41
CA GLY A 51 -2.57 -18.67 -10.67
C GLY A 51 -3.56 -17.53 -10.94
N PHE A 52 -3.45 -16.39 -10.27
CA PHE A 52 -4.19 -15.17 -10.63
C PHE A 52 -3.88 -14.71 -12.07
N TYR A 53 -2.73 -15.10 -12.61
CA TYR A 53 -2.32 -14.85 -13.99
C TYR A 53 -1.83 -16.16 -14.63
N ARG A 54 -2.45 -16.58 -15.75
CA ARG A 54 -2.22 -17.88 -16.40
C ARG A 54 -1.77 -17.70 -17.83
N ASP A 55 -0.60 -17.07 -17.99
CA ASP A 55 0.06 -16.95 -19.29
C ASP A 55 0.39 -18.35 -19.86
N PRO A 56 0.14 -18.63 -21.16
CA PRO A 56 0.42 -19.95 -21.77
C PRO A 56 1.89 -20.37 -21.69
N LEU A 57 2.82 -19.41 -21.58
CA LEU A 57 4.25 -19.65 -21.41
C LEU A 57 4.68 -19.65 -19.94
N GLY A 58 3.73 -19.51 -18.99
CA GLY A 58 4.01 -19.51 -17.56
C GLY A 58 4.72 -18.26 -17.04
N ARG A 59 4.69 -17.16 -17.78
CA ARG A 59 5.30 -15.87 -17.38
C ARG A 59 4.43 -15.15 -16.36
N ALA A 60 5.06 -14.36 -15.51
CA ALA A 60 4.36 -13.42 -14.66
C ALA A 60 4.20 -12.06 -15.38
N PRO A 61 3.18 -11.25 -15.05
CA PRO A 61 3.11 -9.89 -15.56
C PRO A 61 4.39 -9.14 -15.22
N PHE A 62 4.96 -8.43 -16.22
CA PHE A 62 6.18 -7.63 -16.09
C PHE A 62 7.43 -8.38 -15.58
N SER A 63 7.46 -9.73 -15.72
CA SER A 63 8.64 -10.62 -15.54
C SER A 63 9.54 -10.28 -14.33
N ARG A 64 8.95 -9.99 -13.17
CA ARG A 64 9.74 -9.76 -11.95
C ARG A 64 10.47 -11.05 -11.52
N PRO A 65 11.77 -11.00 -11.21
CA PRO A 65 12.46 -12.16 -10.66
C PRO A 65 11.86 -12.54 -9.31
N ARG A 66 11.38 -13.78 -9.19
CA ARG A 66 10.74 -14.32 -7.99
C ARG A 66 11.74 -14.66 -6.86
N SER A 67 13.04 -14.50 -7.08
CA SER A 67 14.08 -14.89 -6.12
C SER A 67 15.38 -14.11 -6.33
N PRO A 68 16.09 -13.72 -5.24
CA PRO A 68 17.44 -13.14 -5.33
C PRO A 68 18.48 -14.04 -6.00
N LYS A 69 18.17 -15.33 -6.18
CA LYS A 69 19.04 -16.30 -6.87
C LYS A 69 18.88 -16.31 -8.39
N GLN A 70 17.84 -15.69 -8.94
CA GLN A 70 17.64 -15.49 -10.38
C GLN A 70 18.37 -14.23 -10.85
N LYS A 71 19.68 -14.19 -10.66
CA LYS A 71 20.48 -12.98 -10.91
C LYS A 71 20.75 -12.65 -12.37
N ASP A 72 20.51 -13.54 -13.32
CA ASP A 72 21.27 -13.45 -14.56
C ASP A 72 20.48 -13.30 -15.88
N ALA A 73 19.16 -13.21 -15.90
CA ALA A 73 18.54 -13.28 -17.22
C ALA A 73 17.52 -12.20 -17.61
N LEU A 74 16.91 -11.45 -16.68
CA LEU A 74 15.80 -10.55 -17.04
C LEU A 74 15.66 -9.32 -16.13
N LEU A 75 16.75 -8.84 -15.58
CA LEU A 75 16.77 -7.55 -14.88
C LEU A 75 16.78 -6.45 -15.93
N ALA A 76 15.68 -5.74 -16.06
CA ALA A 76 15.53 -4.60 -16.96
C ALA A 76 15.49 -4.96 -18.47
N PRO A 77 14.44 -5.66 -18.95
CA PRO A 77 14.35 -6.05 -20.36
C PRO A 77 14.29 -4.88 -21.35
N LEU A 78 13.99 -3.68 -20.89
CA LEU A 78 13.95 -2.45 -21.68
C LEU A 78 15.07 -1.48 -21.29
N ALA A 79 16.14 -1.95 -20.65
CA ALA A 79 17.26 -1.08 -20.23
C ALA A 79 17.86 -0.29 -21.38
N ASP A 80 18.08 -0.95 -22.52
CA ASP A 80 18.69 -0.40 -23.74
C ASP A 80 17.66 0.09 -24.77
N CYS A 81 16.37 0.12 -24.42
CA CYS A 81 15.30 0.58 -25.30
C CYS A 81 15.44 2.09 -25.58
N GLU A 82 15.54 2.47 -26.85
CA GLU A 82 15.78 3.87 -27.29
C GLU A 82 14.66 4.42 -28.17
N SER A 83 13.70 3.59 -28.57
CA SER A 83 12.63 4.01 -29.51
C SER A 83 11.25 3.51 -29.10
N ILE A 84 10.22 4.24 -29.53
CA ILE A 84 8.81 3.85 -29.38
C ILE A 84 8.54 2.54 -30.12
N ASP A 85 9.14 2.32 -31.29
CA ASP A 85 8.95 1.10 -32.09
C ASP A 85 9.41 -0.14 -31.32
N GLU A 86 10.50 -0.04 -30.55
CA GLU A 86 10.96 -1.13 -29.67
C GLU A 86 9.99 -1.36 -28.51
N VAL A 87 9.42 -0.31 -27.94
CA VAL A 87 8.38 -0.42 -26.91
C VAL A 87 7.14 -1.12 -27.45
N GLU A 88 6.67 -0.75 -28.64
CA GLU A 88 5.49 -1.35 -29.26
C GLU A 88 5.73 -2.82 -29.67
N ALA A 89 6.97 -3.20 -29.99
CA ALA A 89 7.35 -4.57 -30.33
C ALA A 89 7.56 -5.47 -29.09
N PHE A 90 7.57 -4.91 -27.89
CA PHE A 90 7.74 -5.69 -26.66
C PHE A 90 6.52 -6.59 -26.39
N ASP A 91 6.76 -7.80 -25.90
CA ASP A 91 5.70 -8.77 -25.61
C ASP A 91 5.02 -8.45 -24.27
N TRP A 92 4.07 -7.53 -24.31
CA TRP A 92 3.33 -7.03 -23.15
C TRP A 92 2.40 -8.08 -22.56
N PRO A 93 2.19 -8.08 -21.21
CA PRO A 93 1.25 -9.00 -20.59
C PRO A 93 -0.19 -8.73 -21.05
N ASP A 94 -0.93 -9.83 -21.32
CA ASP A 94 -2.33 -9.73 -21.74
C ASP A 94 -3.28 -9.87 -20.53
N PRO A 95 -4.15 -8.88 -20.27
CA PRO A 95 -5.16 -8.96 -19.22
C PRO A 95 -6.13 -10.15 -19.36
N ALA A 96 -6.26 -10.74 -20.55
CA ALA A 96 -7.09 -11.92 -20.78
C ALA A 96 -6.63 -13.18 -19.97
N TYR A 97 -5.38 -13.20 -19.51
CA TYR A 97 -4.86 -14.28 -18.68
C TYR A 97 -5.11 -14.11 -17.17
N LEU A 98 -5.85 -13.06 -16.78
CA LEU A 98 -6.21 -12.82 -15.37
C LEU A 98 -7.36 -13.72 -14.91
N HIS A 99 -7.22 -14.26 -13.71
CA HIS A 99 -8.21 -15.09 -13.04
C HIS A 99 -8.43 -14.61 -11.59
N PHE A 100 -9.68 -14.37 -11.24
CA PHE A 100 -10.03 -13.77 -9.95
C PHE A 100 -10.92 -14.66 -9.07
N ASP A 101 -11.21 -15.90 -9.48
CA ASP A 101 -12.19 -16.75 -8.81
C ASP A 101 -11.86 -16.96 -7.33
N ASP A 102 -10.60 -17.25 -7.02
CA ASP A 102 -10.14 -17.47 -5.63
C ASP A 102 -10.22 -16.18 -4.81
N THR A 103 -9.86 -15.05 -5.39
CA THR A 103 -9.96 -13.73 -4.74
C THR A 103 -11.41 -13.37 -4.44
N ILE A 104 -12.30 -13.56 -5.40
CA ILE A 104 -13.73 -13.30 -5.24
C ILE A 104 -14.35 -14.24 -4.19
N ALA A 105 -13.95 -15.51 -4.15
CA ALA A 105 -14.38 -16.46 -3.12
C ALA A 105 -13.89 -16.02 -1.73
N ALA A 106 -12.65 -15.56 -1.60
CA ALA A 106 -12.10 -15.04 -0.34
C ALA A 106 -12.87 -13.80 0.13
N LEU A 107 -13.12 -12.84 -0.77
CA LEU A 107 -13.90 -11.64 -0.45
C LEU A 107 -15.32 -11.97 0.06
N ARG A 108 -16.00 -12.95 -0.56
CA ARG A 108 -17.33 -13.42 -0.09
C ARG A 108 -17.30 -14.01 1.32
N ASN A 109 -16.19 -14.62 1.70
CA ASN A 109 -16.03 -15.30 2.99
C ASN A 109 -15.46 -14.39 4.09
N THR A 110 -15.10 -13.15 3.78
CA THR A 110 -14.44 -12.23 4.73
C THR A 110 -15.34 -11.79 5.89
N GLY A 111 -16.67 -11.90 5.76
CA GLY A 111 -17.60 -11.42 6.78
C GLY A 111 -17.79 -9.90 6.74
N ASN A 112 -18.09 -9.30 7.90
CA ASN A 112 -18.46 -7.88 8.00
C ASN A 112 -17.25 -7.02 8.48
N PHE A 113 -16.12 -7.13 7.78
CA PHE A 113 -14.94 -6.30 7.98
C PHE A 113 -14.78 -5.33 6.83
N TYR A 114 -13.97 -4.29 7.02
CA TYR A 114 -13.59 -3.42 5.91
C TYR A 114 -12.62 -4.16 4.98
N ARG A 115 -13.02 -4.34 3.73
CA ARG A 115 -12.34 -5.19 2.75
C ARG A 115 -11.51 -4.33 1.79
N LEU A 116 -10.19 -4.39 1.99
CA LEU A 116 -9.19 -3.79 1.11
C LEU A 116 -8.88 -4.78 -0.02
N SER A 117 -9.02 -4.35 -1.27
CA SER A 117 -8.73 -5.20 -2.42
C SER A 117 -8.40 -4.39 -3.69
N GLY A 118 -8.34 -5.05 -4.84
CA GLY A 118 -7.89 -4.51 -6.12
C GLY A 118 -6.54 -5.08 -6.51
N MET A 119 -6.14 -4.88 -7.77
CA MET A 119 -4.76 -5.17 -8.17
C MET A 119 -3.80 -4.25 -7.42
N TRP A 120 -2.64 -4.76 -7.01
CA TRP A 120 -1.64 -3.94 -6.30
C TRP A 120 -1.15 -2.72 -7.11
N THR A 121 -1.33 -2.72 -8.40
CA THR A 121 -1.15 -1.59 -9.34
C THR A 121 0.13 -0.79 -9.12
N SER A 122 1.25 -1.50 -8.96
CA SER A 122 2.57 -0.92 -8.70
C SER A 122 3.24 -0.40 -9.98
N PHE A 123 2.51 0.37 -10.79
CA PHE A 123 2.94 0.76 -12.12
C PHE A 123 4.29 1.51 -12.15
N TYR A 124 4.53 2.38 -11.17
CA TYR A 124 5.81 3.11 -11.06
C TYR A 124 6.99 2.17 -10.88
N HIS A 125 6.84 1.19 -9.97
CA HIS A 125 7.87 0.19 -9.75
C HIS A 125 8.05 -0.75 -10.97
N ASP A 126 6.95 -1.12 -11.64
CA ASP A 126 7.05 -2.01 -12.79
C ASP A 126 7.77 -1.33 -13.95
N VAL A 127 7.48 -0.05 -14.23
CA VAL A 127 8.23 0.73 -15.21
C VAL A 127 9.71 0.84 -14.82
N MET A 128 9.98 1.15 -13.54
CA MET A 128 11.34 1.22 -13.00
C MET A 128 12.08 -0.12 -13.15
N PHE A 129 11.41 -1.26 -12.94
CA PHE A 129 12.01 -2.58 -13.13
C PHE A 129 12.27 -2.92 -14.60
N LEU A 130 11.38 -2.51 -15.51
CA LEU A 130 11.54 -2.76 -16.93
C LEU A 130 12.78 -2.05 -17.51
N PHE A 131 13.08 -0.84 -17.07
CA PHE A 131 14.28 -0.10 -17.49
C PHE A 131 15.51 -0.38 -16.63
N GLY A 132 15.32 -0.82 -15.38
CA GLY A 132 16.31 -0.68 -14.32
C GLY A 132 16.28 0.73 -13.71
N MET A 133 16.42 0.82 -12.40
CA MET A 133 16.21 2.09 -11.65
C MET A 133 17.07 3.25 -12.18
N GLU A 134 18.36 3.03 -12.38
CA GLU A 134 19.27 4.06 -12.86
C GLU A 134 18.88 4.56 -14.26
N ASN A 135 18.68 3.63 -15.21
CA ASN A 135 18.26 3.96 -16.58
C ASN A 135 16.91 4.66 -16.59
N TYR A 136 15.94 4.21 -15.78
CA TYR A 136 14.64 4.86 -15.68
C TYR A 136 14.75 6.32 -15.29
N LEU A 137 15.53 6.61 -14.25
CA LEU A 137 15.72 7.98 -13.76
C LEU A 137 16.44 8.87 -14.80
N ILE A 138 17.41 8.33 -15.54
CA ILE A 138 18.12 9.03 -16.62
C ILE A 138 17.14 9.26 -17.80
N LYS A 139 16.43 8.22 -18.24
CA LYS A 139 15.53 8.27 -19.41
C LYS A 139 14.35 9.20 -19.23
N MET A 140 13.93 9.50 -18.00
CA MET A 140 12.94 10.57 -17.76
C MET A 140 13.37 11.93 -18.32
N TYR A 141 14.67 12.16 -18.48
CA TYR A 141 15.23 13.41 -19.00
C TYR A 141 15.78 13.28 -20.44
N THR A 142 16.35 12.14 -20.79
CA THR A 142 16.97 11.93 -22.11
C THR A 142 15.98 11.40 -23.14
N ASP A 143 15.08 10.51 -22.75
CA ASP A 143 14.15 9.79 -23.65
C ASP A 143 12.72 9.76 -23.06
N PRO A 144 12.14 10.93 -22.69
CA PRO A 144 10.89 10.98 -21.95
C PRO A 144 9.72 10.32 -22.70
N ASP A 145 9.68 10.39 -24.03
CA ASP A 145 8.61 9.81 -24.85
C ASP A 145 8.63 8.26 -24.79
N VAL A 146 9.83 7.67 -24.71
CA VAL A 146 10.00 6.23 -24.49
C VAL A 146 9.50 5.82 -23.10
N VAL A 147 9.82 6.61 -22.07
CA VAL A 147 9.32 6.40 -20.69
C VAL A 147 7.79 6.50 -20.65
N GLU A 148 7.20 7.49 -21.32
CA GLU A 148 5.74 7.65 -21.41
C GLU A 148 5.09 6.45 -22.12
N ALA A 149 5.69 5.95 -23.21
CA ALA A 149 5.18 4.78 -23.93
C ALA A 149 5.18 3.52 -23.06
N VAL A 150 6.28 3.23 -22.36
CA VAL A 150 6.36 2.09 -21.42
C VAL A 150 5.36 2.26 -20.28
N THR A 151 5.28 3.47 -19.70
CA THR A 151 4.33 3.78 -18.63
C THR A 151 2.89 3.55 -19.10
N ARG A 152 2.57 3.95 -20.31
CA ARG A 152 1.26 3.73 -20.91
C ARG A 152 0.90 2.23 -20.96
N HIS A 153 1.75 1.38 -21.50
CA HIS A 153 1.48 -0.06 -21.59
C HIS A 153 1.29 -0.71 -20.23
N VAL A 154 2.14 -0.39 -19.25
CA VAL A 154 2.03 -0.90 -17.88
C VAL A 154 0.71 -0.44 -17.25
N CYS A 155 0.36 0.83 -17.41
CA CYS A 155 -0.86 1.38 -16.82
C CYS A 155 -2.12 0.90 -17.52
N GLU A 156 -2.12 0.72 -18.83
CA GLU A 156 -3.24 0.14 -19.59
C GLU A 156 -3.54 -1.29 -19.15
N PHE A 157 -2.49 -2.10 -18.90
CA PHE A 157 -2.68 -3.43 -18.32
C PHE A 157 -3.37 -3.35 -16.96
N TYR A 158 -2.87 -2.54 -16.02
CA TYR A 158 -3.48 -2.41 -14.70
C TYR A 158 -4.89 -1.82 -14.75
N PHE A 159 -5.13 -0.86 -15.63
CA PHE A 159 -6.45 -0.27 -15.81
C PHE A 159 -7.46 -1.32 -16.29
N ALA A 160 -7.07 -2.13 -17.27
CA ALA A 160 -7.89 -3.24 -17.74
C ALA A 160 -8.08 -4.32 -16.68
N ALA A 161 -7.02 -4.66 -15.95
CA ALA A 161 -7.06 -5.65 -14.86
C ALA A 161 -8.00 -5.22 -13.72
N ASN A 162 -7.90 -3.97 -13.27
CA ASN A 162 -8.79 -3.43 -12.25
C ASN A 162 -10.24 -3.36 -12.75
N ARG A 163 -10.49 -2.96 -13.99
CA ARG A 163 -11.84 -2.98 -14.56
C ARG A 163 -12.46 -4.38 -14.50
N LEU A 164 -11.73 -5.40 -14.99
CA LEU A 164 -12.20 -6.79 -14.97
C LEU A 164 -12.45 -7.31 -13.54
N PHE A 165 -11.60 -6.90 -12.60
CA PHE A 165 -11.73 -7.28 -11.20
C PHE A 165 -12.90 -6.56 -10.53
N PHE A 166 -13.03 -5.25 -10.68
CA PHE A 166 -14.08 -4.43 -10.05
C PHE A 166 -15.49 -4.81 -10.53
N GLU A 167 -15.64 -5.11 -11.85
CA GLU A 167 -16.88 -5.63 -12.41
C GLU A 167 -17.35 -6.93 -11.73
N ARG A 168 -16.40 -7.76 -11.25
CA ARG A 168 -16.69 -9.02 -10.55
C ARG A 168 -16.80 -8.85 -9.04
N ALA A 169 -16.03 -7.96 -8.46
CA ALA A 169 -16.00 -7.71 -7.02
C ALA A 169 -17.26 -6.99 -6.56
N GLY A 170 -17.74 -5.96 -7.28
CA GLY A 170 -18.92 -5.20 -6.90
C GLY A 170 -18.89 -4.80 -5.43
N ASP A 171 -19.95 -5.09 -4.69
CA ASP A 171 -20.09 -4.78 -3.25
C ASP A 171 -19.27 -5.70 -2.32
N LEU A 172 -18.45 -6.59 -2.87
CA LEU A 172 -17.62 -7.49 -2.06
C LEU A 172 -16.36 -6.83 -1.49
N MET A 173 -16.03 -5.63 -1.91
CA MET A 173 -14.91 -4.83 -1.37
C MET A 173 -15.36 -3.40 -1.06
N ASP A 174 -14.64 -2.76 -0.14
CA ASP A 174 -14.97 -1.42 0.36
C ASP A 174 -13.90 -0.39 -0.08
N GLY A 175 -12.65 -0.82 -0.18
CA GLY A 175 -11.54 0.05 -0.54
C GLY A 175 -10.65 -0.53 -1.64
N PHE A 176 -10.32 0.30 -2.63
CA PHE A 176 -9.26 0.03 -3.60
C PHE A 176 -7.92 0.39 -2.98
N PHE A 177 -7.15 -0.64 -2.62
CA PHE A 177 -5.85 -0.50 -1.97
C PHE A 177 -4.73 -0.91 -2.92
N PHE A 178 -3.89 0.04 -3.30
CA PHE A 178 -2.78 -0.18 -4.21
C PHE A 178 -1.53 0.59 -3.78
N GLY A 179 -0.36 0.21 -4.31
CA GLY A 179 0.90 0.70 -3.79
C GLY A 179 1.94 1.11 -4.83
N ASN A 180 2.54 2.27 -4.57
CA ASN A 180 3.71 2.76 -5.27
C ASN A 180 4.56 3.59 -4.29
N ASP A 181 5.78 3.15 -3.99
CA ASP A 181 6.67 3.90 -3.10
C ASP A 181 7.33 5.04 -3.86
N PHE A 182 6.96 6.25 -3.53
CA PHE A 182 7.48 7.46 -4.17
C PHE A 182 8.61 8.13 -3.37
N GLY A 183 8.79 7.73 -2.11
CA GLY A 183 9.72 8.36 -1.18
C GLY A 183 10.82 7.43 -0.68
N THR A 184 11.97 8.04 -0.38
CA THR A 184 13.01 7.50 0.51
C THR A 184 12.74 7.96 1.94
N GLN A 185 13.62 7.64 2.89
CA GLN A 185 13.50 8.20 4.25
C GLN A 185 13.69 9.73 4.31
N GLN A 186 14.32 10.34 3.31
CA GLN A 186 14.71 11.76 3.32
C GLN A 186 13.88 12.61 2.36
N ASP A 187 13.55 12.09 1.17
CA ASP A 187 12.88 12.86 0.12
C ASP A 187 12.22 11.93 -0.91
N LEU A 188 11.54 12.52 -1.89
CA LEU A 188 11.02 11.81 -3.07
C LEU A 188 12.15 11.16 -3.86
N ILE A 189 11.84 10.03 -4.51
CA ILE A 189 12.76 9.36 -5.45
C ILE A 189 12.92 10.19 -6.73
N ILE A 190 11.83 10.83 -7.19
CA ILE A 190 11.81 11.74 -8.35
C ILE A 190 11.27 13.10 -7.94
N GLY A 191 11.71 14.15 -8.64
CA GLY A 191 11.25 15.52 -8.39
C GLY A 191 9.75 15.68 -8.70
N PRO A 192 9.11 16.72 -8.11
CA PRO A 192 7.67 16.98 -8.34
C PRO A 192 7.30 17.19 -9.81
N GLU A 193 8.19 17.71 -10.64
CA GLU A 193 7.97 17.91 -12.08
C GLU A 193 7.86 16.57 -12.82
N GLN A 194 8.77 15.63 -12.55
CA GLN A 194 8.73 14.27 -13.10
C GLN A 194 7.54 13.50 -12.54
N PHE A 195 7.19 13.72 -11.28
CA PHE A 195 6.00 13.15 -10.67
C PHE A 195 4.73 13.62 -11.40
N ASP A 196 4.61 14.91 -11.66
CA ASP A 196 3.48 15.48 -12.41
C ASP A 196 3.41 14.98 -13.85
N ARG A 197 4.55 14.76 -14.51
CA ARG A 197 4.61 14.30 -15.91
C ARG A 197 4.30 12.81 -16.05
N PHE A 198 4.98 11.95 -15.28
CA PHE A 198 4.97 10.49 -15.51
C PHE A 198 4.01 9.73 -14.61
N ILE A 199 3.67 10.27 -13.43
CA ILE A 199 2.86 9.56 -12.43
C ILE A 199 1.41 10.06 -12.43
N MET A 200 1.21 11.36 -12.27
CA MET A 200 -0.11 11.95 -12.02
C MET A 200 -1.15 11.68 -13.10
N PRO A 201 -0.83 11.64 -14.43
CA PRO A 201 -1.87 11.41 -15.46
C PRO A 201 -2.53 10.04 -15.33
N TRP A 202 -1.75 9.00 -14.99
CA TRP A 202 -2.28 7.66 -14.79
C TRP A 202 -2.85 7.47 -13.39
N PHE A 203 -2.22 8.07 -12.40
CA PHE A 203 -2.66 8.01 -11.02
C PHE A 203 -4.11 8.50 -10.88
N ARG A 204 -4.46 9.64 -11.48
CA ARG A 204 -5.84 10.17 -11.53
C ARG A 204 -6.82 9.18 -12.16
N LYS A 205 -6.45 8.52 -13.25
CA LYS A 205 -7.30 7.51 -13.88
C LYS A 205 -7.60 6.32 -12.95
N PHE A 206 -6.62 5.87 -12.15
CA PHE A 206 -6.82 4.77 -11.21
C PHE A 206 -7.72 5.19 -10.04
N THR A 207 -7.54 6.38 -9.50
CA THR A 207 -8.40 6.90 -8.42
C THR A 207 -9.84 7.09 -8.90
N GLU A 208 -10.01 7.72 -10.08
CA GLU A 208 -11.32 7.87 -10.72
C GLU A 208 -11.99 6.52 -10.99
N GLN A 209 -11.23 5.52 -11.44
CA GLN A 209 -11.74 4.16 -11.65
C GLN A 209 -12.25 3.53 -10.34
N GLY A 210 -11.50 3.66 -9.24
CA GLY A 210 -11.94 3.17 -7.92
C GLY A 210 -13.23 3.87 -7.48
N HIS A 211 -13.27 5.18 -7.53
CA HIS A 211 -14.45 5.98 -7.15
C HIS A 211 -15.67 5.70 -8.03
N HIS A 212 -15.48 5.47 -9.34
CA HIS A 212 -16.58 5.12 -10.25
C HIS A 212 -17.31 3.84 -9.81
N HIS A 213 -16.60 2.91 -9.20
CA HIS A 213 -17.16 1.68 -8.62
C HIS A 213 -17.63 1.84 -7.15
N GLY A 214 -17.53 3.05 -6.57
CA GLY A 214 -17.97 3.35 -5.21
C GLY A 214 -16.96 2.99 -4.12
N TYR A 215 -15.72 2.67 -4.48
CA TYR A 215 -14.67 2.32 -3.51
C TYR A 215 -13.96 3.57 -2.98
N GLN A 216 -13.59 3.55 -1.70
CA GLN A 216 -12.58 4.47 -1.18
C GLN A 216 -11.20 4.09 -1.74
N VAL A 217 -10.39 5.08 -2.05
CA VAL A 217 -9.06 4.87 -2.63
C VAL A 217 -7.99 5.03 -1.56
N ILE A 218 -7.32 3.94 -1.24
CA ILE A 218 -6.24 3.89 -0.26
C ILE A 218 -4.92 3.70 -0.99
N LEU A 219 -4.02 4.66 -0.86
CA LEU A 219 -2.69 4.59 -1.44
C LEU A 219 -1.68 4.10 -0.42
N HIS A 220 -0.95 3.04 -0.76
CA HIS A 220 0.30 2.72 -0.10
C HIS A 220 1.46 3.46 -0.77
N SER A 221 2.20 4.25 0.02
CA SER A 221 3.46 4.84 -0.42
C SER A 221 4.39 5.07 0.76
N CYS A 222 5.44 4.26 0.84
CA CYS A 222 6.48 4.42 1.84
C CYS A 222 7.30 5.69 1.66
N GLY A 223 7.92 6.16 2.75
CA GLY A 223 8.92 7.20 2.76
C GLY A 223 8.39 8.62 2.91
N ALA A 224 9.25 9.58 2.61
CA ALA A 224 9.02 11.01 2.75
C ALA A 224 8.24 11.56 1.55
N VAL A 225 6.92 11.35 1.53
CA VAL A 225 6.03 11.76 0.42
C VAL A 225 5.34 13.11 0.66
N HIS A 226 5.66 13.81 1.74
CA HIS A 226 5.03 15.07 2.14
C HIS A 226 4.86 16.06 0.98
N LYS A 227 5.87 16.23 0.12
CA LYS A 227 5.88 17.19 -1.01
C LYS A 227 4.82 16.93 -2.08
N VAL A 228 4.25 15.72 -2.12
CA VAL A 228 3.24 15.34 -3.13
C VAL A 228 1.87 15.01 -2.54
N ILE A 229 1.69 15.11 -1.22
CA ILE A 229 0.39 14.79 -0.59
C ILE A 229 -0.74 15.67 -1.14
N ASP A 230 -0.53 16.97 -1.37
CA ASP A 230 -1.53 17.83 -2.03
C ASP A 230 -1.96 17.29 -3.39
N ARG A 231 -1.00 16.82 -4.20
CA ARG A 231 -1.27 16.22 -5.50
C ARG A 231 -2.08 14.93 -5.40
N LEU A 232 -1.79 14.12 -4.38
CA LEU A 232 -2.50 12.87 -4.11
C LEU A 232 -3.94 13.14 -3.67
N ILE A 233 -4.15 14.15 -2.81
CA ILE A 233 -5.49 14.63 -2.41
C ILE A 233 -6.26 15.11 -3.64
N ASP A 234 -5.65 15.97 -4.46
CA ASP A 234 -6.26 16.50 -5.68
C ASP A 234 -6.55 15.43 -6.74
N ALA A 235 -5.84 14.30 -6.68
CA ALA A 235 -6.10 13.14 -7.51
C ALA A 235 -7.21 12.23 -6.96
N GLY A 236 -7.70 12.46 -5.74
CA GLY A 236 -8.78 11.69 -5.14
C GLY A 236 -8.32 10.53 -4.26
N VAL A 237 -7.15 10.62 -3.62
CA VAL A 237 -6.77 9.66 -2.57
C VAL A 237 -7.57 9.97 -1.30
N ASP A 238 -8.31 9.00 -0.80
CA ASP A 238 -9.10 9.12 0.43
C ASP A 238 -8.28 8.83 1.68
N CYS A 239 -7.30 7.92 1.58
CA CYS A 239 -6.44 7.53 2.70
C CYS A 239 -5.00 7.26 2.25
N LEU A 240 -4.03 7.85 2.94
CA LEU A 240 -2.60 7.59 2.74
C LEU A 240 -2.10 6.56 3.76
N HIS A 241 -1.45 5.50 3.27
CA HIS A 241 -0.78 4.43 4.00
C HIS A 241 0.63 4.18 3.46
N PRO A 242 1.60 3.77 4.26
CA PRO A 242 1.65 3.98 5.70
C PRO A 242 2.14 5.40 6.01
N ILE A 243 1.77 5.92 7.17
CA ILE A 243 2.50 7.06 7.70
C ILE A 243 3.79 6.52 8.33
N GLN A 244 4.92 6.73 7.66
CA GLN A 244 6.23 6.39 8.20
C GLN A 244 6.74 7.51 9.11
N ALA A 245 6.42 7.43 10.41
CA ALA A 245 6.63 8.50 11.39
C ALA A 245 8.07 9.03 11.49
N LYS A 246 9.08 8.24 11.09
CA LYS A 246 10.50 8.64 11.08
C LYS A 246 10.97 9.19 9.74
N ALA A 247 10.19 9.10 8.68
CA ALA A 247 10.53 9.71 7.40
C ALA A 247 10.39 11.25 7.49
N HIS A 248 11.19 11.95 6.70
CA HIS A 248 11.26 13.41 6.76
C HIS A 248 9.90 14.08 6.49
N ASN A 249 9.47 14.96 7.40
CA ASN A 249 8.17 15.65 7.38
C ASN A 249 6.91 14.74 7.43
N MET A 250 7.06 13.47 7.85
CA MET A 250 5.93 12.53 7.98
C MET A 250 5.46 12.35 9.43
N ASP A 251 5.92 13.16 10.37
CA ASP A 251 5.43 13.16 11.75
C ASP A 251 3.95 13.57 11.81
N ALA A 252 3.21 12.95 12.73
CA ALA A 252 1.77 13.18 12.89
C ALA A 252 1.39 14.66 13.07
N ALA A 253 2.21 15.46 13.78
CA ALA A 253 1.92 16.87 14.01
C ALA A 253 2.08 17.71 12.72
N ILE A 254 3.08 17.39 11.89
CA ILE A 254 3.29 18.01 10.59
C ILE A 254 2.12 17.67 9.66
N LEU A 255 1.76 16.39 9.58
CA LEU A 255 0.67 15.92 8.72
C LEU A 255 -0.69 16.50 9.13
N ALA A 256 -0.96 16.58 10.44
CA ALA A 256 -2.19 17.22 10.95
C ALA A 256 -2.26 18.71 10.62
N ARG A 257 -1.13 19.43 10.75
CA ARG A 257 -1.05 20.86 10.43
C ARG A 257 -1.31 21.12 8.95
N ASP A 258 -0.69 20.34 8.06
CA ASP A 258 -0.65 20.64 6.63
C ASP A 258 -1.83 20.01 5.87
N PHE A 259 -2.32 18.84 6.31
CA PHE A 259 -3.31 18.05 5.57
C PHE A 259 -4.51 17.60 6.43
N GLY A 260 -4.56 17.97 7.71
CA GLY A 260 -5.64 17.57 8.62
C GLY A 260 -7.04 17.85 8.08
N GLY A 261 -7.92 16.85 8.12
CA GLY A 261 -9.29 16.94 7.62
C GLY A 261 -9.45 16.89 6.10
N ARG A 262 -8.35 16.81 5.34
CA ARG A 262 -8.37 16.75 3.87
C ARG A 262 -8.16 15.33 3.32
N ILE A 263 -7.50 14.48 4.09
CA ILE A 263 -7.22 13.08 3.79
C ILE A 263 -7.22 12.28 5.08
N ALA A 264 -7.60 11.01 5.01
CA ALA A 264 -7.39 10.09 6.12
C ALA A 264 -5.97 9.53 6.11
N PHE A 265 -5.50 9.10 7.28
CA PHE A 265 -4.17 8.54 7.46
C PHE A 265 -4.26 7.15 8.08
N MET A 266 -3.44 6.21 7.58
CA MET A 266 -3.30 4.87 8.12
C MET A 266 -1.83 4.61 8.45
N GLY A 267 -1.53 4.25 9.69
CA GLY A 267 -0.15 4.03 10.15
C GLY A 267 0.21 4.87 11.37
N GLY A 268 1.43 5.39 11.38
CA GLY A 268 1.93 6.36 12.35
C GLY A 268 2.59 5.77 13.60
N ILE A 269 2.44 4.46 13.88
CA ILE A 269 3.08 3.83 15.04
C ILE A 269 4.42 3.24 14.60
N ASP A 270 5.50 3.85 15.07
CA ASP A 270 6.85 3.63 14.56
C ASP A 270 7.35 2.19 14.72
N THR A 271 7.65 1.55 13.58
CA THR A 271 8.18 0.18 13.49
C THR A 271 9.70 0.11 13.44
N GLN A 272 10.41 1.26 13.35
CA GLN A 272 11.87 1.28 13.21
C GLN A 272 12.59 1.34 14.56
N ASP A 273 11.94 1.91 15.57
CA ASP A 273 12.54 2.09 16.91
C ASP A 273 11.51 1.84 18.01
N LEU A 274 10.39 2.57 18.03
CA LEU A 274 9.43 2.50 19.13
C LEU A 274 8.92 1.08 19.39
N LEU A 275 8.35 0.42 18.37
CA LEU A 275 7.83 -0.95 18.55
C LEU A 275 8.91 -1.99 18.81
N ILE A 276 10.19 -1.71 18.48
CA ILE A 276 11.31 -2.63 18.71
C ILE A 276 11.88 -2.46 20.12
N ASN A 277 12.16 -1.22 20.51
CA ASN A 277 13.07 -0.90 21.61
C ASN A 277 12.38 -0.27 22.83
N ALA A 278 11.15 0.26 22.67
CA ALA A 278 10.47 0.92 23.78
C ALA A 278 9.77 -0.06 24.73
N THR A 279 9.36 0.44 25.91
CA THR A 279 8.47 -0.31 26.80
C THR A 279 7.03 -0.29 26.29
N PRO A 280 6.19 -1.27 26.68
CA PRO A 280 4.76 -1.26 26.34
C PRO A 280 4.05 0.04 26.76
N GLU A 281 4.40 0.63 27.88
CA GLU A 281 3.84 1.90 28.36
C GLU A 281 4.18 3.06 27.41
N ALA A 282 5.43 3.14 26.95
CA ALA A 282 5.85 4.18 25.99
C ALA A 282 5.17 3.99 24.64
N VAL A 283 4.92 2.75 24.19
CA VAL A 283 4.12 2.47 22.99
C VAL A 283 2.69 2.99 23.18
N LYS A 284 2.04 2.69 24.31
CA LYS A 284 0.67 3.19 24.60
C LYS A 284 0.61 4.72 24.60
N GLU A 285 1.59 5.37 25.21
CA GLU A 285 1.68 6.83 25.23
C GLU A 285 1.78 7.42 23.81
N ASP A 286 2.61 6.83 22.96
CA ASP A 286 2.75 7.30 21.57
C ASP A 286 1.47 7.07 20.76
N VAL A 287 0.82 5.93 20.89
CA VAL A 287 -0.48 5.68 20.23
C VAL A 287 -1.53 6.72 20.66
N ARG A 288 -1.63 7.03 21.94
CA ARG A 288 -2.54 8.08 22.46
C ARG A 288 -2.18 9.45 21.86
N ARG A 289 -0.89 9.78 21.78
CA ARG A 289 -0.38 11.01 21.16
C ARG A 289 -0.82 11.11 19.69
N VAL A 290 -0.58 10.07 18.90
CA VAL A 290 -0.92 10.05 17.46
C VAL A 290 -2.44 10.15 17.28
N LYS A 291 -3.24 9.40 18.06
CA LYS A 291 -4.71 9.49 18.07
C LYS A 291 -5.19 10.90 18.37
N LYS A 292 -4.64 11.54 19.39
CA LYS A 292 -5.02 12.93 19.77
C LYS A 292 -4.70 13.95 18.67
N ILE A 293 -3.60 13.76 17.94
CA ILE A 293 -3.14 14.69 16.89
C ILE A 293 -3.94 14.53 15.60
N LEU A 294 -4.12 13.30 15.11
CA LEU A 294 -4.75 13.03 13.82
C LEU A 294 -6.28 12.82 13.93
N GLY A 295 -6.76 12.55 15.14
CA GLY A 295 -8.19 12.49 15.47
C GLY A 295 -8.99 11.49 14.63
N PRO A 296 -10.21 11.87 14.19
CA PRO A 296 -11.14 10.93 13.54
C PRO A 296 -10.69 10.49 12.14
N HIS A 297 -9.64 11.09 11.59
CA HIS A 297 -9.10 10.76 10.27
C HIS A 297 -7.93 9.78 10.34
N LEU A 298 -7.74 9.09 11.47
CA LEU A 298 -6.69 8.10 11.68
C LEU A 298 -7.26 6.68 11.68
N ILE A 299 -6.61 5.79 10.93
CA ILE A 299 -6.65 4.34 11.12
C ILE A 299 -5.36 3.97 11.84
N VAL A 300 -5.47 3.55 13.11
CA VAL A 300 -4.29 3.17 13.89
C VAL A 300 -3.67 1.92 13.28
N SER A 301 -2.42 2.01 12.89
CA SER A 301 -1.69 0.92 12.25
C SER A 301 -0.18 1.10 12.47
N PRO A 302 0.63 0.05 12.35
CA PRO A 302 2.08 0.21 12.28
C PRO A 302 2.51 1.15 11.14
N SER A 303 3.64 1.83 11.29
CA SER A 303 4.19 2.74 10.28
C SER A 303 4.77 2.00 9.06
N HIS A 304 4.63 0.70 9.00
CA HIS A 304 4.84 -0.19 7.87
C HIS A 304 3.96 -1.43 8.06
N GLU A 305 3.32 -1.94 7.00
CA GLU A 305 2.43 -3.11 7.11
C GLU A 305 3.17 -4.38 7.53
N ALA A 306 4.42 -4.56 7.11
CA ALA A 306 5.21 -5.73 7.45
C ALA A 306 5.88 -5.56 8.83
N LEU A 307 5.19 -6.00 9.88
CA LEU A 307 5.81 -6.16 11.20
C LEU A 307 6.85 -7.27 11.15
N LEU A 308 8.11 -6.94 11.46
CA LEU A 308 9.23 -7.87 11.41
C LEU A 308 9.37 -8.70 12.70
N PRO A 309 10.05 -9.87 12.68
CA PRO A 309 10.16 -10.77 13.83
C PRO A 309 10.89 -10.19 15.06
N ASN A 310 11.63 -9.10 14.88
CA ASN A 310 12.33 -8.41 15.98
C ASN A 310 11.43 -7.47 16.79
N ILE A 311 10.16 -7.33 16.43
CA ILE A 311 9.19 -6.53 17.20
C ILE A 311 8.60 -7.43 18.32
N PRO A 312 8.80 -7.07 19.59
CA PRO A 312 8.24 -7.82 20.71
C PRO A 312 6.71 -7.86 20.66
N PRO A 313 6.06 -9.03 20.81
CA PRO A 313 4.60 -9.13 20.76
C PRO A 313 3.91 -8.33 21.88
N GLN A 314 4.57 -8.07 23.01
CA GLN A 314 4.07 -7.21 24.09
C GLN A 314 3.89 -5.75 23.61
N ASN A 315 4.76 -5.27 22.73
CA ASN A 315 4.64 -3.93 22.15
C ASN A 315 3.52 -3.87 21.11
N VAL A 316 3.30 -4.96 20.37
CA VAL A 316 2.13 -5.09 19.49
C VAL A 316 0.83 -5.09 20.31
N GLU A 317 0.78 -5.84 21.42
CA GLU A 317 -0.37 -5.85 22.34
C GLU A 317 -0.62 -4.45 22.92
N ALA A 318 0.43 -3.76 23.36
CA ALA A 318 0.33 -2.39 23.87
C ALA A 318 -0.24 -1.41 22.82
N MET A 319 0.18 -1.53 21.57
CA MET A 319 -0.37 -0.76 20.46
C MET A 319 -1.86 -1.04 20.27
N ILE A 320 -2.27 -2.31 20.29
CA ILE A 320 -3.65 -2.75 20.17
C ILE A 320 -4.51 -2.19 21.31
N GLU A 321 -4.08 -2.37 22.55
CA GLU A 321 -4.81 -1.89 23.72
C GLU A 321 -5.05 -0.38 23.65
N ALA A 322 -4.00 0.40 23.37
CA ALA A 322 -4.10 1.86 23.27
C ALA A 322 -4.95 2.32 22.06
N ALA A 323 -4.98 1.55 20.96
CA ALA A 323 -5.85 1.85 19.82
C ALA A 323 -7.35 1.80 20.23
N PHE A 324 -7.71 0.89 21.16
CA PHE A 324 -9.08 0.70 21.64
C PHE A 324 -9.46 1.50 22.88
N GLU A 325 -8.51 2.17 23.52
CA GLU A 325 -8.84 3.07 24.62
C GLU A 325 -9.71 4.22 24.10
N ASN A 326 -10.87 4.44 24.75
CA ASN A 326 -11.68 5.62 24.51
C ASN A 326 -10.93 6.84 25.02
N GLU A 327 -10.98 7.95 24.30
CA GLU A 327 -10.53 9.23 24.86
C GLU A 327 -11.39 9.49 26.10
N ILE A 328 -10.77 9.41 27.28
CA ILE A 328 -11.42 9.86 28.51
C ILE A 328 -11.68 11.34 28.27
N SER A 329 -12.93 11.70 28.17
CA SER A 329 -13.35 13.10 28.09
C SER A 329 -12.80 13.82 29.34
N GLU A 330 -11.69 14.57 29.18
CA GLU A 330 -11.15 15.48 30.20
C GLU A 330 -12.10 16.71 30.41
N ASN A 331 -13.40 16.50 30.28
CA ASN A 331 -14.43 17.49 30.60
C ASN A 331 -15.14 17.13 31.89
N ASN A 332 -14.40 16.99 33.01
CA ASN A 332 -14.95 17.06 34.36
C ASN A 332 -13.88 17.56 35.33
N GLN A 333 -13.49 18.80 35.20
CA GLN A 333 -13.05 19.61 36.34
C GLN A 333 -13.45 21.06 36.13
#